data_a6de629ffb2e1543bc8a6f3ba5e41671
#
_entry.id   a6de629ffb2e1543bc8a6f3ba5e41671
#
_cell.length_a   1.000
_cell.length_b   1.000
_cell.length_c   1.000
_cell.angle_alpha   90.00
_cell.angle_beta   90.00
_cell.angle_gamma   90.00
#
_symmetry.space_group_name_H-M   'P 1'
#
loop_
_entity.id
_entity.type
_entity.pdbx_description
1 polymer ?
#
loop_
_entity_poly.entity_id
_entity_poly.type
_entity_poly.pdbx_seq_one_letter_code
_entity_poly.pdbx_strand_id
1 'polypeptide(L)'
;MHVFFCVAKADADAWEGQCVQSNYELIENKQHITLDNSIILLYAVYIRRSHMKIIINHSSMQPIYEQITDQIKAMIIDGTLKEEEMLPSVRTLAKELKISALTVKKAYDFLEEEGFVVTVHGKGSFIAKNNQGLLMEERKREIETELEEVIRKARISGLSEEEIRELFELIMEE
;
A
#
# COMPACT_ATOMS: atom_id res chain seq x y z
N MET A 1 -30.78 29.25 -10.12
CA MET A 1 -30.59 27.94 -9.47
C MET A 1 -30.35 26.91 -10.58
N HIS A 2 -29.12 26.83 -11.06
CA HIS A 2 -28.72 25.86 -12.07
C HIS A 2 -27.74 24.88 -11.44
N VAL A 3 -28.23 23.67 -11.20
CA VAL A 3 -27.40 22.54 -10.77
C VAL A 3 -26.74 22.00 -12.06
N PHE A 4 -25.46 22.28 -12.23
CA PHE A 4 -24.69 21.62 -13.27
C PHE A 4 -24.34 20.20 -12.82
N PHE A 5 -25.10 19.25 -13.33
CA PHE A 5 -24.68 17.85 -13.34
C PHE A 5 -23.61 17.69 -14.42
N CYS A 6 -22.36 17.70 -14.03
CA CYS A 6 -21.28 17.30 -14.93
C CYS A 6 -21.21 15.77 -14.93
N VAL A 7 -21.95 15.14 -15.84
CA VAL A 7 -21.75 13.72 -16.17
C VAL A 7 -20.56 13.66 -17.11
N ALA A 8 -19.36 13.46 -16.58
CA ALA A 8 -18.19 13.19 -17.38
C ALA A 8 -18.14 11.73 -17.74
N LYS A 9 -18.34 11.46 -19.01
CA LYS A 9 -18.04 10.19 -19.67
C LYS A 9 -16.58 10.23 -20.12
N ALA A 10 -15.84 9.21 -19.67
CA ALA A 10 -14.63 8.64 -20.26
C ALA A 10 -13.39 9.54 -20.47
N ASP A 11 -12.37 9.02 -20.04
CA ASP A 11 -10.96 8.87 -20.37
C ASP A 11 -10.09 9.18 -19.13
N ALA A 12 -9.52 8.09 -18.59
CA ALA A 12 -8.88 8.04 -17.27
C ALA A 12 -7.57 8.84 -17.15
N ASP A 13 -7.02 9.36 -18.27
CA ASP A 13 -5.65 9.92 -18.27
C ASP A 13 -5.56 11.45 -18.22
N ALA A 14 -6.69 12.17 -18.14
CA ALA A 14 -6.70 13.63 -18.18
C ALA A 14 -7.09 14.33 -16.88
N TRP A 15 -7.26 13.60 -15.77
CA TRP A 15 -7.92 14.12 -14.56
C TRP A 15 -7.00 14.46 -13.38
N GLU A 16 -5.72 14.12 -13.43
CA GLU A 16 -4.83 14.26 -12.24
C GLU A 16 -4.42 15.70 -11.91
N GLY A 17 -4.55 16.66 -12.80
CA GLY A 17 -4.05 18.03 -12.57
C GLY A 17 -5.08 19.08 -12.15
N GLN A 18 -6.30 18.98 -12.63
CA GLN A 18 -7.28 20.10 -12.50
C GLN A 18 -8.35 19.92 -11.41
N CYS A 19 -8.63 18.70 -10.99
CA CYS A 19 -9.65 18.45 -9.96
C CYS A 19 -9.15 18.70 -8.54
N VAL A 20 -7.84 18.55 -8.29
CA VAL A 20 -7.24 18.74 -6.96
C VAL A 20 -7.21 20.23 -6.59
N GLN A 21 -6.91 21.10 -7.55
CA GLN A 21 -6.82 22.53 -7.32
C GLN A 21 -8.20 23.19 -7.07
N SER A 22 -9.23 22.74 -7.76
CA SER A 22 -10.60 23.20 -7.61
C SER A 22 -11.22 22.85 -6.25
N ASN A 23 -10.84 21.71 -5.67
CA ASN A 23 -11.38 21.26 -4.38
C ASN A 23 -10.75 21.95 -3.16
N TYR A 24 -9.51 22.43 -3.25
CA TYR A 24 -8.88 23.21 -2.20
C TYR A 24 -9.48 24.63 -2.08
N GLU A 25 -9.80 25.27 -3.19
CA GLU A 25 -10.46 26.59 -3.17
C GLU A 25 -11.91 26.53 -2.65
N LEU A 26 -12.62 25.41 -2.81
CA LEU A 26 -13.97 25.22 -2.26
C LEU A 26 -13.98 25.02 -0.74
N ILE A 27 -12.88 24.57 -0.15
CA ILE A 27 -12.76 24.37 1.30
C ILE A 27 -12.41 25.68 2.03
N GLU A 28 -11.69 26.60 1.39
CA GLU A 28 -11.35 27.91 1.98
C GLU A 28 -12.50 28.92 1.93
N ASN A 29 -13.42 28.80 0.98
CA ASN A 29 -14.60 29.66 0.91
C ASN A 29 -15.72 29.11 1.81
N LYS A 30 -15.71 29.52 3.07
CA LYS A 30 -16.74 29.27 4.11
C LYS A 30 -18.11 29.84 3.71
N GLN A 31 -18.74 29.36 2.68
CA GLN A 31 -20.16 29.56 2.46
C GLN A 31 -20.88 28.24 2.70
N HIS A 32 -21.73 28.23 3.72
CA HIS A 32 -22.57 27.14 4.20
C HIS A 32 -23.16 26.25 3.09
N ILE A 33 -22.41 25.24 2.67
CA ILE A 33 -22.96 24.09 2.00
C ILE A 33 -23.11 23.03 3.09
N THR A 34 -24.32 22.85 3.60
CA THR A 34 -24.67 21.68 4.39
C THR A 34 -24.60 20.48 3.46
N LEU A 35 -23.38 19.94 3.27
CA LEU A 35 -23.21 18.64 2.64
C LEU A 35 -23.83 17.62 3.58
N ASP A 36 -24.85 16.92 3.07
CA ASP A 36 -25.46 15.80 3.78
C ASP A 36 -24.35 14.83 4.22
N ASN A 37 -24.38 14.40 5.47
CA ASN A 37 -23.41 13.47 6.05
C ASN A 37 -23.21 12.21 5.20
N SER A 38 -24.21 11.82 4.43
CA SER A 38 -24.14 10.71 3.47
C SER A 38 -23.21 11.00 2.29
N ILE A 39 -23.13 12.24 1.81
CA ILE A 39 -22.23 12.65 0.71
C ILE A 39 -20.79 12.74 1.23
N ILE A 40 -20.58 13.26 2.42
CA ILE A 40 -19.27 13.31 3.07
C ILE A 40 -18.76 11.89 3.35
N LEU A 41 -19.62 11.00 3.81
CA LEU A 41 -19.28 9.57 4.01
C LEU A 41 -18.96 8.88 2.69
N LEU A 42 -19.73 9.11 1.63
CA LEU A 42 -19.48 8.58 0.29
C LEU A 42 -18.14 9.10 -0.27
N TYR A 43 -17.83 10.39 -0.08
CA TYR A 43 -16.58 10.99 -0.51
C TYR A 43 -15.39 10.49 0.29
N ALA A 44 -15.53 10.34 1.61
CA ALA A 44 -14.52 9.75 2.48
C ALA A 44 -14.25 8.28 2.15
N VAL A 45 -15.30 7.51 1.82
CA VAL A 45 -15.18 6.12 1.35
C VAL A 45 -14.54 6.06 -0.04
N TYR A 46 -14.84 7.02 -0.93
CA TYR A 46 -14.26 7.10 -2.26
C TYR A 46 -12.77 7.47 -2.21
N ILE A 47 -12.38 8.46 -1.40
CA ILE A 47 -10.98 8.86 -1.20
C ILE A 47 -10.18 7.73 -0.53
N ARG A 48 -10.75 7.04 0.47
CA ARG A 48 -10.10 5.86 1.10
C ARG A 48 -9.86 4.72 0.11
N ARG A 49 -10.69 4.61 -0.92
CA ARG A 49 -10.60 3.55 -1.93
C ARG A 49 -9.44 3.74 -2.92
N SER A 50 -8.90 4.94 -3.02
CA SER A 50 -7.87 5.29 -4.01
C SER A 50 -6.42 5.12 -3.53
N HIS A 51 -6.18 4.78 -2.26
CA HIS A 51 -4.82 4.68 -1.73
C HIS A 51 -4.16 3.30 -1.86
N MET A 52 -4.94 2.23 -2.02
CA MET A 52 -4.38 0.88 -2.15
C MET A 52 -4.31 0.44 -3.62
N LYS A 53 -3.17 0.71 -4.28
CA LYS A 53 -2.92 0.27 -5.65
C LYS A 53 -2.02 -0.96 -5.65
N ILE A 54 -2.61 -2.14 -5.87
CA ILE A 54 -1.90 -3.40 -6.02
C ILE A 54 -1.74 -3.75 -7.50
N ILE A 55 -0.52 -4.12 -7.90
CA ILE A 55 -0.18 -4.51 -9.27
C ILE A 55 0.21 -5.98 -9.28
N ILE A 56 -0.47 -6.78 -10.09
CA ILE A 56 -0.17 -8.21 -10.22
C ILE A 56 0.67 -8.46 -11.48
N ASN A 57 1.83 -9.05 -11.28
CA ASN A 57 2.67 -9.54 -12.37
C ASN A 57 2.43 -11.02 -12.61
N HIS A 58 1.64 -11.35 -13.62
CA HIS A 58 1.33 -12.72 -14.00
C HIS A 58 2.53 -13.49 -14.62
N SER A 59 3.59 -12.79 -15.03
CA SER A 59 4.81 -13.39 -15.57
C SER A 59 5.87 -13.67 -14.50
N SER A 60 5.62 -13.24 -13.25
CA SER A 60 6.51 -13.54 -12.13
C SER A 60 6.40 -15.00 -11.71
N MET A 61 7.52 -15.59 -11.28
CA MET A 61 7.55 -16.90 -10.62
C MET A 61 6.97 -16.89 -9.21
N GLN A 62 6.80 -15.69 -8.63
CA GLN A 62 6.24 -15.51 -7.30
C GLN A 62 4.72 -15.73 -7.32
N PRO A 63 4.16 -16.53 -6.41
CA PRO A 63 2.73 -16.73 -6.27
C PRO A 63 1.96 -15.42 -6.08
N ILE A 64 0.77 -15.30 -6.68
CA ILE A 64 -0.01 -14.06 -6.64
C ILE A 64 -0.36 -13.63 -5.21
N TYR A 65 -0.64 -14.57 -4.30
CA TYR A 65 -0.95 -14.22 -2.91
C TYR A 65 0.25 -13.58 -2.20
N GLU A 66 1.48 -14.00 -2.48
CA GLU A 66 2.71 -13.40 -1.96
C GLU A 66 2.92 -11.99 -2.52
N GLN A 67 2.72 -11.79 -3.83
CA GLN A 67 2.78 -10.45 -4.42
C GLN A 67 1.81 -9.47 -3.77
N ILE A 68 0.62 -9.92 -3.38
CA ILE A 68 -0.37 -9.10 -2.66
C ILE A 68 0.13 -8.81 -1.24
N THR A 69 0.64 -9.82 -0.55
CA THR A 69 1.15 -9.70 0.83
C THR A 69 2.29 -8.69 0.89
N ASP A 70 3.29 -8.82 0.01
CA ASP A 70 4.46 -7.95 -0.01
C ASP A 70 4.09 -6.49 -0.31
N GLN A 71 3.19 -6.27 -1.26
CA GLN A 71 2.73 -4.91 -1.58
C GLN A 71 1.92 -4.29 -0.44
N ILE A 72 1.08 -5.05 0.27
CA ILE A 72 0.36 -4.55 1.45
C ILE A 72 1.35 -4.23 2.58
N LYS A 73 2.33 -5.09 2.85
CA LYS A 73 3.39 -4.83 3.82
C LYS A 73 4.16 -3.56 3.47
N ALA A 74 4.59 -3.40 2.22
CA ALA A 74 5.28 -2.20 1.76
C ALA A 74 4.45 -0.94 2.00
N MET A 75 3.13 -0.96 1.70
CA MET A 75 2.22 0.16 1.96
C MET A 75 1.99 0.46 3.45
N ILE A 76 2.13 -0.54 4.32
CA ILE A 76 2.11 -0.34 5.79
C ILE A 76 3.43 0.29 6.24
N ILE A 77 4.55 -0.19 5.70
CA ILE A 77 5.91 0.27 6.02
C ILE A 77 6.11 1.73 5.61
N ASP A 78 5.65 2.12 4.42
CA ASP A 78 5.77 3.48 3.91
C ASP A 78 4.72 4.46 4.48
N GLY A 79 3.74 3.95 5.25
CA GLY A 79 2.69 4.73 5.89
C GLY A 79 1.51 5.08 4.97
N THR A 80 1.47 4.54 3.75
CA THR A 80 0.32 4.67 2.83
C THR A 80 -0.94 4.06 3.44
N LEU A 81 -0.81 2.88 4.07
CA LEU A 81 -1.85 2.26 4.90
C LEU A 81 -1.56 2.53 6.37
N LYS A 82 -2.55 3.08 7.05
CA LYS A 82 -2.42 3.47 8.47
C LYS A 82 -2.92 2.37 9.39
N GLU A 83 -2.43 2.39 10.63
CA GLU A 83 -2.96 1.54 11.70
C GLU A 83 -4.48 1.71 11.83
N GLU A 84 -5.17 0.62 12.13
CA GLU A 84 -6.62 0.56 12.25
C GLU A 84 -7.39 0.90 10.95
N GLU A 85 -6.70 1.09 9.83
CA GLU A 85 -7.35 1.31 8.54
C GLU A 85 -7.99 0.03 8.05
N MET A 86 -9.21 0.16 7.52
CA MET A 86 -9.99 -0.96 7.01
C MET A 86 -9.53 -1.34 5.60
N LEU A 87 -9.12 -2.57 5.41
CA LEU A 87 -8.81 -3.13 4.10
C LEU A 87 -10.08 -3.39 3.28
N PRO A 88 -9.99 -3.37 1.95
CA PRO A 88 -11.07 -3.82 1.08
C PRO A 88 -11.51 -5.25 1.41
N SER A 89 -12.79 -5.56 1.25
CA SER A 89 -13.23 -6.94 1.43
C SER A 89 -12.54 -7.87 0.43
N VAL A 90 -12.31 -9.12 0.82
CA VAL A 90 -11.73 -10.16 -0.06
C VAL A 90 -12.43 -10.21 -1.43
N ARG A 91 -13.76 -10.07 -1.44
CA ARG A 91 -14.55 -10.08 -2.69
C ARG A 91 -14.31 -8.82 -3.52
N THR A 92 -14.19 -7.67 -2.87
CA THR A 92 -13.94 -6.39 -3.53
C THR A 92 -12.56 -6.40 -4.19
N LEU A 93 -11.53 -6.75 -3.42
CA LEU A 93 -10.16 -6.79 -3.92
C LEU A 93 -9.97 -7.83 -5.03
N ALA A 94 -10.56 -9.02 -4.88
CA ALA A 94 -10.55 -10.06 -5.92
C ALA A 94 -11.17 -9.57 -7.24
N LYS A 95 -12.27 -8.82 -7.16
CA LYS A 95 -12.93 -8.23 -8.33
C LYS A 95 -12.07 -7.14 -8.98
N GLU A 96 -11.45 -6.27 -8.19
CA GLU A 96 -10.58 -5.19 -8.67
C GLU A 96 -9.33 -5.75 -9.37
N LEU A 97 -8.68 -6.75 -8.77
CA LEU A 97 -7.49 -7.39 -9.32
C LEU A 97 -7.79 -8.46 -10.38
N LYS A 98 -9.08 -8.78 -10.61
CA LYS A 98 -9.54 -9.84 -11.54
C LYS A 98 -8.93 -11.22 -11.26
N ILE A 99 -8.82 -11.57 -9.97
CA ILE A 99 -8.26 -12.84 -9.49
C ILE A 99 -9.26 -13.61 -8.61
N SER A 100 -8.89 -14.82 -8.21
CA SER A 100 -9.70 -15.64 -7.32
C SER A 100 -9.84 -15.01 -5.92
N ALA A 101 -11.04 -15.04 -5.35
CA ALA A 101 -11.28 -14.66 -3.96
C ALA A 101 -10.49 -15.53 -2.97
N LEU A 102 -10.21 -16.80 -3.32
CA LEU A 102 -9.38 -17.69 -2.50
C LEU A 102 -7.93 -17.22 -2.44
N THR A 103 -7.41 -16.67 -3.54
CA THR A 103 -6.05 -16.11 -3.59
C THR A 103 -5.92 -14.89 -2.68
N VAL A 104 -6.90 -13.98 -2.73
CA VAL A 104 -6.93 -12.81 -1.83
C VAL A 104 -7.11 -13.25 -0.38
N LYS A 105 -8.01 -14.22 -0.14
CA LYS A 105 -8.19 -14.76 1.22
C LYS A 105 -6.89 -15.30 1.78
N LYS A 106 -6.14 -16.10 0.97
CA LYS A 106 -4.84 -16.65 1.39
C LYS A 106 -3.86 -15.54 1.75
N ALA A 107 -3.81 -14.44 0.97
CA ALA A 107 -2.95 -13.31 1.28
C ALA A 107 -3.35 -12.64 2.62
N TYR A 108 -4.64 -12.47 2.86
CA TYR A 108 -5.12 -11.87 4.12
C TYR A 108 -4.90 -12.77 5.33
N ASP A 109 -5.11 -14.08 5.17
CA ASP A 109 -4.83 -15.07 6.23
C ASP A 109 -3.33 -15.04 6.59
N PHE A 110 -2.45 -14.93 5.60
CA PHE A 110 -1.00 -14.85 5.80
C PHE A 110 -0.60 -13.54 6.51
N LEU A 111 -1.17 -12.40 6.11
CA LEU A 111 -0.96 -11.12 6.81
C LEU A 111 -1.48 -11.14 8.26
N GLU A 112 -2.54 -11.90 8.52
CA GLU A 112 -3.09 -12.07 9.86
C GLU A 112 -2.18 -12.97 10.73
N GLU A 113 -1.65 -14.05 10.17
CA GLU A 113 -0.67 -14.94 10.84
C GLU A 113 0.61 -14.18 11.21
N GLU A 114 1.07 -13.28 10.35
CA GLU A 114 2.23 -12.43 10.60
C GLU A 114 1.93 -11.21 11.48
N GLY A 115 0.66 -10.97 11.82
CA GLY A 115 0.24 -9.90 12.73
C GLY A 115 0.12 -8.51 12.09
N PHE A 116 0.20 -8.38 10.75
CA PHE A 116 -0.02 -7.10 10.06
C PHE A 116 -1.49 -6.73 9.92
N VAL A 117 -2.37 -7.71 9.94
CA VAL A 117 -3.82 -7.56 9.76
C VAL A 117 -4.56 -8.27 10.89
N VAL A 118 -5.69 -7.68 11.27
CA VAL A 118 -6.64 -8.30 12.23
C VAL A 118 -8.00 -8.38 11.58
N THR A 119 -8.57 -9.58 11.52
CA THR A 119 -9.92 -9.80 10.99
C THR A 119 -10.95 -9.77 12.11
N VAL A 120 -11.87 -8.82 12.04
CA VAL A 120 -12.98 -8.70 12.99
C VAL A 120 -14.25 -9.27 12.36
N HIS A 121 -14.77 -10.32 12.94
CA HIS A 121 -15.96 -11.00 12.43
C HIS A 121 -17.14 -10.03 12.22
N GLY A 122 -17.72 -10.03 11.02
CA GLY A 122 -18.83 -9.15 10.65
C GLY A 122 -18.45 -7.68 10.36
N LYS A 123 -17.20 -7.27 10.62
CA LYS A 123 -16.74 -5.89 10.37
C LYS A 123 -15.74 -5.78 9.23
N GLY A 124 -14.89 -6.80 9.02
CA GLY A 124 -13.88 -6.82 7.98
C GLY A 124 -12.47 -7.00 8.52
N SER A 125 -11.47 -6.82 7.65
CA SER A 125 -10.06 -6.89 8.00
C SER A 125 -9.49 -5.48 8.13
N PHE A 126 -8.65 -5.27 9.13
CA PHE A 126 -8.07 -3.98 9.49
C PHE A 126 -6.56 -4.13 9.65
N ILE A 127 -5.81 -3.07 9.35
CA ILE A 127 -4.39 -3.01 9.68
C ILE A 127 -4.26 -3.09 11.20
N ALA A 128 -3.39 -3.97 11.67
CA ALA A 128 -3.22 -4.18 13.10
C ALA A 128 -2.62 -2.95 13.79
N LYS A 129 -2.97 -2.76 15.04
CA LYS A 129 -2.45 -1.70 15.88
C LYS A 129 -1.09 -2.10 16.45
N ASN A 130 -0.19 -1.15 16.57
CA ASN A 130 1.12 -1.35 17.20
C ASN A 130 2.08 -2.28 16.43
N ASN A 131 2.15 -2.10 15.11
CA ASN A 131 3.03 -2.88 14.22
C ASN A 131 4.50 -2.44 14.24
N GLN A 132 4.90 -1.46 15.06
CA GLN A 132 6.25 -0.87 15.01
C GLN A 132 7.37 -1.90 15.15
N GLY A 133 7.19 -2.88 16.03
CA GLY A 133 8.16 -3.97 16.18
C GLY A 133 8.25 -4.87 14.95
N LEU A 134 7.12 -5.26 14.40
CA LEU A 134 7.03 -6.08 13.18
C LEU A 134 7.56 -5.34 11.96
N LEU A 135 7.24 -4.05 11.83
CA LEU A 135 7.73 -3.18 10.76
C LEU A 135 9.26 -3.03 10.82
N MET A 136 9.82 -2.91 12.02
CA MET A 136 11.26 -2.81 12.20
C MET A 136 11.96 -4.13 11.85
N GLU A 137 11.37 -5.26 12.21
CA GLU A 137 11.90 -6.58 11.91
C GLU A 137 11.84 -6.89 10.41
N GLU A 138 10.74 -6.52 9.74
CA GLU A 138 10.60 -6.67 8.28
C GLU A 138 11.61 -5.78 7.53
N ARG A 139 11.73 -4.50 7.91
CA ARG A 139 12.77 -3.61 7.34
C ARG A 139 14.18 -4.16 7.53
N LYS A 140 14.47 -4.72 8.70
CA LYS A 140 15.76 -5.34 8.95
C LYS A 140 16.00 -6.52 8.01
N ARG A 141 14.99 -7.35 7.80
CA ARG A 141 15.07 -8.51 6.89
C ARG A 141 15.26 -8.09 5.43
N GLU A 142 14.58 -7.02 4.99
CA GLU A 142 14.79 -6.44 3.65
C GLU A 142 16.24 -5.97 3.48
N ILE A 143 16.77 -5.21 4.45
CA ILE A 143 18.16 -4.73 4.44
C ILE A 143 19.15 -5.90 4.46
N GLU A 144 18.91 -6.93 5.25
CA GLU A 144 19.75 -8.14 5.29
C GLU A 144 19.82 -8.80 3.89
N THR A 145 18.68 -8.92 3.21
CA THR A 145 18.60 -9.49 1.85
C THR A 145 19.38 -8.64 0.84
N GLU A 146 19.24 -7.32 0.89
CA GLU A 146 19.97 -6.41 0.01
C GLU A 146 21.49 -6.46 0.26
N LEU A 147 21.89 -6.51 1.53
CA LEU A 147 23.30 -6.64 1.92
C LEU A 147 23.89 -7.98 1.44
N GLU A 148 23.19 -9.08 1.57
CA GLU A 148 23.61 -10.38 1.03
C GLU A 148 23.84 -10.32 -0.48
N GLU A 149 22.94 -9.63 -1.21
CA GLU A 149 23.07 -9.47 -2.65
C GLU A 149 24.27 -8.60 -3.02
N VAL A 150 24.54 -7.52 -2.28
CA VAL A 150 25.72 -6.66 -2.47
C VAL A 150 27.01 -7.45 -2.19
N ILE A 151 27.07 -8.21 -1.11
CA ILE A 151 28.22 -9.06 -0.76
C ILE A 151 28.44 -10.12 -1.85
N ARG A 152 27.41 -10.74 -2.34
CA ARG A 152 27.47 -11.71 -3.44
C ARG A 152 28.06 -11.07 -4.71
N LYS A 153 27.60 -9.88 -5.08
CA LYS A 153 28.13 -9.11 -6.23
C LYS A 153 29.60 -8.77 -6.05
N ALA A 154 30.01 -8.34 -4.86
CA ALA A 154 31.42 -8.04 -4.55
C ALA A 154 32.32 -9.27 -4.70
N ARG A 155 31.90 -10.43 -4.19
CA ARG A 155 32.63 -11.70 -4.35
C ARG A 155 32.76 -12.12 -5.82
N ILE A 156 31.70 -11.99 -6.62
CA ILE A 156 31.72 -12.28 -8.07
C ILE A 156 32.68 -11.33 -8.80
N SER A 157 32.83 -10.08 -8.33
CA SER A 157 33.77 -9.10 -8.86
C SER A 157 35.21 -9.36 -8.45
N GLY A 158 35.48 -10.37 -7.61
CA GLY A 158 36.81 -10.79 -7.19
C GLY A 158 37.35 -10.11 -5.94
N LEU A 159 36.51 -9.36 -5.20
CA LEU A 159 36.93 -8.79 -3.93
C LEU A 159 37.04 -9.89 -2.86
N SER A 160 38.12 -9.80 -2.06
CA SER A 160 38.30 -10.64 -0.87
C SER A 160 37.37 -10.24 0.27
N GLU A 161 37.25 -11.10 1.27
CA GLU A 161 36.42 -10.78 2.46
C GLU A 161 36.98 -9.60 3.26
N GLU A 162 38.31 -9.44 3.28
CA GLU A 162 38.98 -8.32 3.90
C GLU A 162 38.65 -7.00 3.20
N GLU A 163 38.76 -6.95 1.86
CA GLU A 163 38.41 -5.77 1.08
C GLU A 163 36.92 -5.39 1.21
N ILE A 164 36.03 -6.36 1.29
CA ILE A 164 34.59 -6.12 1.52
C ILE A 164 34.38 -5.50 2.90
N ARG A 165 35.08 -5.99 3.93
CA ARG A 165 34.99 -5.47 5.30
C ARG A 165 35.51 -4.04 5.39
N GLU A 166 36.67 -3.75 4.78
CA GLU A 166 37.24 -2.42 4.72
C GLU A 166 36.30 -1.41 4.04
N LEU A 167 35.63 -1.83 2.96
CA LEU A 167 34.62 -1.01 2.30
C LEU A 167 33.41 -0.72 3.21
N PHE A 168 32.93 -1.70 3.98
CA PHE A 168 31.85 -1.48 4.95
C PHE A 168 32.26 -0.52 6.05
N GLU A 169 33.46 -0.68 6.61
CA GLU A 169 33.97 0.21 7.66
C GLU A 169 34.10 1.66 7.14
N LEU A 170 34.60 1.84 5.93
CA LEU A 170 34.71 3.16 5.31
C LEU A 170 33.34 3.84 5.10
N ILE A 171 32.33 3.10 4.68
CA ILE A 171 30.97 3.62 4.48
C ILE A 171 30.28 3.95 5.81
N MET A 172 30.59 3.21 6.88
CA MET A 172 30.01 3.44 8.21
C MET A 172 30.65 4.64 8.95
N GLU A 173 31.82 5.09 8.53
CA GLU A 173 32.53 6.27 9.11
C GLU A 173 32.09 7.61 8.49
N GLU A 174 31.33 7.62 7.37
CA GLU A 174 30.75 8.82 6.76
C GLU A 174 29.44 9.25 7.43
#